data_7c651b16593012f19cfe1402970c054e
#
_entry.id   7c651b16593012f19cfe1402970c054e
#
_cell.length_a   1.000
_cell.length_b   1.000
_cell.length_c   1.000
_cell.angle_alpha   90.00
_cell.angle_beta   90.00
_cell.angle_gamma   90.00
#
_symmetry.space_group_name_H-M   'P 1'
#
loop_
_entity.id
_entity.type
_entity.pdbx_description
1 polymer ?
#
loop_
_entity_poly.entity_id
_entity_poly.type
_entity_poly.pdbx_seq_one_letter_code
_entity_poly.pdbx_strand_id
1 'polypeptide(L)'
;MFGRLGAYLDSIKARDPAPRSRAEILLYPGVWALGFHRVAHRLYRARLFFLARAVNHLGRFLTVIDIHPGARIGRNFFIDHGFTVIGETAEIGDDVTIYQNVTLGGTSPDNGIAGKRHPTIADGVIIGSGAQVLGPIHVGARARVGANAVVTRDVPEGAVMVGIPARPTLVDSTAYQRDFVPYGTPCREMLDPQTQKIELLRCELEALRRRFDAAVAEEEERRDRA
;
A
#
# COMPACT_ATOMS: atom_id res chain seq x y z
N MET A 1 4.45 -16.30 -26.45
CA MET A 1 4.06 -14.92 -26.11
C MET A 1 2.61 -14.87 -25.65
N PHE A 2 1.65 -15.46 -26.36
CA PHE A 2 0.21 -15.44 -26.02
C PHE A 2 -0.13 -16.10 -24.67
N GLY A 3 0.55 -17.16 -24.24
CA GLY A 3 0.30 -17.81 -22.97
C GLY A 3 0.58 -16.94 -21.72
N ARG A 4 1.62 -16.09 -21.80
CA ARG A 4 1.97 -15.16 -20.70
C ARG A 4 0.96 -14.04 -20.55
N LEU A 5 0.43 -13.52 -21.68
CA LEU A 5 -0.61 -12.51 -21.63
C LEU A 5 -1.93 -13.10 -21.07
N GLY A 6 -2.29 -14.31 -21.51
CA GLY A 6 -3.47 -15.00 -20.98
C GLY A 6 -3.40 -15.20 -19.47
N ALA A 7 -2.28 -15.71 -18.96
CA ALA A 7 -2.05 -15.89 -17.52
C ALA A 7 -2.12 -14.56 -16.74
N TYR A 8 -1.60 -13.47 -17.31
CA TYR A 8 -1.70 -12.14 -16.70
C TYR A 8 -3.16 -11.65 -16.63
N LEU A 9 -3.93 -11.80 -17.70
CA LEU A 9 -5.36 -11.43 -17.71
C LEU A 9 -6.17 -12.28 -16.72
N ASP A 10 -5.84 -13.57 -16.60
CA ASP A 10 -6.48 -14.45 -15.61
C ASP A 10 -6.13 -14.03 -14.17
N SER A 11 -4.91 -13.59 -13.94
CA SER A 11 -4.50 -13.08 -12.62
C SER A 11 -5.26 -11.80 -12.22
N ILE A 12 -5.59 -10.94 -13.18
CA ILE A 12 -6.44 -9.76 -12.94
C ILE A 12 -7.87 -10.22 -12.63
N LYS A 13 -8.43 -11.11 -13.45
CA LYS A 13 -9.78 -11.61 -13.26
C LYS A 13 -10.00 -12.30 -11.91
N ALA A 14 -8.95 -12.93 -11.37
CA ALA A 14 -8.99 -13.55 -10.04
C ALA A 14 -9.02 -12.51 -8.90
N ARG A 15 -8.57 -11.27 -9.15
CA ARG A 15 -8.49 -10.18 -8.16
C ARG A 15 -9.58 -9.12 -8.33
N ASP A 16 -10.20 -9.07 -9.51
CA ASP A 16 -11.30 -8.16 -9.84
C ASP A 16 -12.47 -8.95 -10.40
N PRO A 17 -13.61 -9.01 -9.69
CA PRO A 17 -14.79 -9.73 -10.16
C PRO A 17 -15.60 -8.98 -11.23
N ALA A 18 -15.31 -7.70 -11.48
CA ALA A 18 -16.10 -6.84 -12.36
C ALA A 18 -16.06 -7.28 -13.85
N PRO A 19 -14.90 -7.65 -14.45
CA PRO A 19 -14.83 -7.91 -15.87
C PRO A 19 -15.49 -9.26 -16.21
N ARG A 20 -16.37 -9.25 -17.22
CA ARG A 20 -17.07 -10.46 -17.72
C ARG A 20 -16.18 -11.32 -18.61
N SER A 21 -15.19 -10.70 -19.26
CA SER A 21 -14.30 -11.36 -20.21
C SER A 21 -12.86 -10.84 -20.13
N ARG A 22 -11.90 -11.65 -20.64
CA ARG A 22 -10.51 -11.18 -20.83
C ARG A 22 -10.42 -9.98 -21.77
N ALA A 23 -11.35 -9.84 -22.71
CA ALA A 23 -11.38 -8.72 -23.65
C ALA A 23 -11.68 -7.39 -22.94
N GLU A 24 -12.54 -7.38 -21.93
CA GLU A 24 -12.81 -6.20 -21.12
C GLU A 24 -11.55 -5.76 -20.33
N ILE A 25 -10.80 -6.72 -19.80
CA ILE A 25 -9.55 -6.42 -19.07
C ILE A 25 -8.51 -5.74 -19.97
N LEU A 26 -8.49 -6.06 -21.26
CA LEU A 26 -7.61 -5.37 -22.22
C LEU A 26 -7.90 -3.87 -22.35
N LEU A 27 -9.07 -3.40 -21.93
CA LEU A 27 -9.42 -1.98 -21.92
C LEU A 27 -9.00 -1.28 -20.61
N TYR A 28 -8.51 -2.02 -19.62
CA TYR A 28 -8.08 -1.43 -18.35
C TYR A 28 -6.86 -0.51 -18.54
N PRO A 29 -6.90 0.71 -17.99
CA PRO A 29 -5.81 1.68 -18.15
C PRO A 29 -4.48 1.12 -17.60
N GLY A 30 -4.51 0.33 -16.52
CA GLY A 30 -3.33 -0.31 -15.94
C GLY A 30 -2.62 -1.26 -16.91
N VAL A 31 -3.37 -2.00 -17.74
CA VAL A 31 -2.81 -2.91 -18.76
C VAL A 31 -2.04 -2.11 -19.82
N TRP A 32 -2.62 -1.00 -20.28
CA TRP A 32 -1.99 -0.10 -21.25
C TRP A 32 -0.76 0.60 -20.67
N ALA A 33 -0.88 1.12 -19.44
CA ALA A 33 0.22 1.77 -18.74
C ALA A 33 1.44 0.86 -18.62
N LEU A 34 1.24 -0.42 -18.27
CA LEU A 34 2.31 -1.42 -18.23
C LEU A 34 2.89 -1.74 -19.61
N GLY A 35 2.06 -1.70 -20.65
CA GLY A 35 2.52 -1.81 -22.04
C GLY A 35 3.48 -0.68 -22.41
N PHE A 36 3.10 0.57 -22.18
CA PHE A 36 3.93 1.75 -22.37
C PHE A 36 5.20 1.72 -21.52
N HIS A 37 5.06 1.37 -20.24
CA HIS A 37 6.21 1.25 -19.34
C HIS A 37 7.23 0.23 -19.85
N ARG A 38 6.82 -0.95 -20.33
CA ARG A 38 7.75 -1.95 -20.86
C ARG A 38 8.58 -1.42 -22.04
N VAL A 39 7.97 -0.62 -22.91
CA VAL A 39 8.69 0.04 -24.03
C VAL A 39 9.61 1.12 -23.48
N ALA A 40 9.10 2.02 -22.64
CA ALA A 40 9.87 3.11 -22.04
C ALA A 40 11.06 2.59 -21.21
N HIS A 41 10.88 1.51 -20.44
CA HIS A 41 11.94 0.89 -19.65
C HIS A 41 13.06 0.30 -20.52
N ARG A 42 12.73 -0.33 -21.67
CA ARG A 42 13.75 -0.80 -22.60
C ARG A 42 14.58 0.34 -23.19
N LEU A 43 13.93 1.44 -23.58
CA LEU A 43 14.60 2.65 -24.06
C LEU A 43 15.47 3.28 -22.97
N TYR A 44 14.98 3.32 -21.74
CA TYR A 44 15.72 3.82 -20.58
C TYR A 44 16.99 3.00 -20.32
N ARG A 45 16.89 1.67 -20.37
CA ARG A 45 18.04 0.78 -20.25
C ARG A 45 19.03 0.92 -21.40
N ALA A 46 18.56 1.25 -22.59
CA ALA A 46 19.40 1.58 -23.74
C ALA A 46 19.98 3.01 -23.67
N ARG A 47 19.79 3.75 -22.55
CA ARG A 47 20.21 5.15 -22.33
C ARG A 47 19.57 6.16 -23.29
N LEU A 48 18.47 5.80 -23.94
CA LEU A 48 17.67 6.68 -24.80
C LEU A 48 16.64 7.44 -23.93
N PHE A 49 17.13 8.22 -22.96
CA PHE A 49 16.34 8.80 -21.90
C PHE A 49 15.22 9.72 -22.41
N PHE A 50 15.49 10.55 -23.42
CA PHE A 50 14.51 11.41 -24.01
C PHE A 50 13.33 10.63 -24.63
N LEU A 51 13.63 9.58 -25.41
CA LEU A 51 12.60 8.74 -26.02
C LEU A 51 11.85 7.94 -24.97
N ALA A 52 12.54 7.44 -23.93
CA ALA A 52 11.89 6.80 -22.81
C ALA A 52 10.86 7.71 -22.13
N ARG A 53 11.20 8.99 -21.92
CA ARG A 53 10.31 9.99 -21.37
C ARG A 53 9.16 10.33 -22.31
N ALA A 54 9.40 10.45 -23.61
CA ALA A 54 8.35 10.70 -24.58
C ALA A 54 7.29 9.58 -24.57
N VAL A 55 7.73 8.31 -24.55
CA VAL A 55 6.82 7.15 -24.43
C VAL A 55 6.08 7.15 -23.08
N ASN A 56 6.77 7.47 -21.98
CA ASN A 56 6.13 7.60 -20.67
C ASN A 56 5.05 8.70 -20.67
N HIS A 57 5.32 9.88 -21.22
CA HIS A 57 4.33 10.96 -21.31
C HIS A 57 3.11 10.57 -22.14
N LEU A 58 3.32 9.89 -23.28
CA LEU A 58 2.22 9.38 -24.09
C LEU A 58 1.37 8.38 -23.30
N GLY A 59 2.01 7.45 -22.59
CA GLY A 59 1.33 6.49 -21.72
C GLY A 59 0.52 7.19 -20.62
N ARG A 60 1.12 8.16 -19.93
CA ARG A 60 0.45 8.97 -18.92
C ARG A 60 -0.75 9.74 -19.46
N PHE A 61 -0.61 10.34 -20.62
CA PHE A 61 -1.70 11.08 -21.27
C PHE A 61 -2.91 10.18 -21.57
N LEU A 62 -2.65 8.95 -22.05
CA LEU A 62 -3.69 8.01 -22.44
C LEU A 62 -4.31 7.25 -21.26
N THR A 63 -3.56 7.05 -20.17
CA THR A 63 -3.96 6.15 -19.08
C THR A 63 -4.14 6.84 -17.73
N VAL A 64 -3.69 8.11 -17.62
CA VAL A 64 -3.62 8.88 -16.35
C VAL A 64 -2.78 8.17 -15.27
N ILE A 65 -1.84 7.30 -15.69
CA ILE A 65 -0.92 6.57 -14.82
C ILE A 65 0.51 6.96 -15.19
N ASP A 66 1.27 7.44 -14.22
CA ASP A 66 2.66 7.84 -14.40
C ASP A 66 3.61 6.80 -13.82
N ILE A 67 4.21 5.99 -14.67
CA ILE A 67 5.23 5.01 -14.27
C ILE A 67 6.57 5.47 -14.82
N HIS A 68 7.48 5.93 -13.96
CA HIS A 68 8.80 6.34 -14.40
C HIS A 68 9.52 5.21 -15.16
N PRO A 69 10.18 5.49 -16.31
CA PRO A 69 10.84 4.47 -17.11
C PRO A 69 11.93 3.67 -16.35
N GLY A 70 12.50 4.23 -15.28
CA GLY A 70 13.49 3.57 -14.43
C GLY A 70 12.92 2.55 -13.45
N ALA A 71 11.62 2.60 -13.16
CA ALA A 71 10.98 1.70 -12.20
C ALA A 71 11.13 0.23 -12.62
N ARG A 72 11.29 -0.67 -11.65
CA ARG A 72 11.37 -2.12 -11.86
C ARG A 72 10.07 -2.76 -11.41
N ILE A 73 9.44 -3.53 -12.29
CA ILE A 73 8.12 -4.12 -12.04
C ILE A 73 8.18 -5.61 -12.32
N GLY A 74 7.76 -6.40 -11.33
CA GLY A 74 7.65 -7.84 -11.39
C GLY A 74 6.48 -8.35 -12.23
N ARG A 75 6.14 -9.61 -12.03
CA ARG A 75 5.06 -10.29 -12.77
C ARG A 75 3.70 -10.02 -12.13
N ASN A 76 2.64 -10.12 -12.93
CA ASN A 76 1.25 -10.05 -12.49
C ASN A 76 0.90 -8.78 -11.71
N PHE A 77 1.66 -7.70 -11.87
CA PHE A 77 1.36 -6.42 -11.26
C PHE A 77 0.03 -5.89 -11.78
N PHE A 78 -0.88 -5.57 -10.88
CA PHE A 78 -2.20 -5.05 -11.21
C PHE A 78 -2.37 -3.63 -10.69
N ILE A 79 -2.70 -2.70 -11.58
CA ILE A 79 -3.12 -1.34 -11.27
C ILE A 79 -4.61 -1.24 -11.57
N ASP A 80 -5.41 -1.08 -10.53
CA ASP A 80 -6.84 -0.89 -10.67
C ASP A 80 -7.14 0.61 -10.82
N HIS A 81 -7.92 0.94 -11.85
CA HIS A 81 -8.24 2.32 -12.28
C HIS A 81 -7.00 3.14 -12.69
N GLY A 82 -6.79 4.35 -12.13
CA GLY A 82 -5.73 5.25 -12.60
C GLY A 82 -5.24 6.24 -11.56
N PHE A 83 -4.69 7.39 -12.02
CA PHE A 83 -4.15 8.46 -11.18
C PHE A 83 -3.01 8.03 -10.25
N THR A 84 -2.29 6.98 -10.64
CA THR A 84 -1.20 6.38 -9.86
C THR A 84 0.13 6.95 -10.32
N VAL A 85 1.05 7.18 -9.37
CA VAL A 85 2.41 7.64 -9.63
C VAL A 85 3.43 6.64 -9.08
N ILE A 86 4.34 6.17 -9.92
CA ILE A 86 5.43 5.25 -9.56
C ILE A 86 6.76 5.89 -9.92
N GLY A 87 7.56 6.20 -8.90
CA GLY A 87 8.82 6.92 -9.04
C GLY A 87 9.96 6.09 -9.64
N GLU A 88 11.04 6.77 -10.02
CA GLU A 88 12.17 6.24 -10.79
C GLU A 88 12.83 4.99 -10.20
N THR A 89 13.12 5.01 -8.91
CA THR A 89 13.85 3.92 -8.23
C THR A 89 12.91 2.97 -7.47
N ALA A 90 11.59 3.02 -7.76
CA ALA A 90 10.64 2.09 -7.19
C ALA A 90 10.91 0.67 -7.73
N GLU A 91 10.79 -0.29 -6.82
CA GLU A 91 10.87 -1.72 -7.14
C GLU A 91 9.59 -2.39 -6.67
N ILE A 92 8.96 -3.13 -7.56
CA ILE A 92 7.68 -3.80 -7.30
C ILE A 92 7.86 -5.28 -7.62
N GLY A 93 7.57 -6.12 -6.65
CA GLY A 93 7.64 -7.58 -6.75
C GLY A 93 6.52 -8.19 -7.59
N ASP A 94 6.36 -9.49 -7.47
CA ASP A 94 5.35 -10.26 -8.18
C ASP A 94 3.99 -10.18 -7.47
N ASP A 95 2.90 -10.32 -8.24
CA ASP A 95 1.52 -10.42 -7.75
C ASP A 95 1.05 -9.23 -6.87
N VAL A 96 1.68 -8.07 -7.00
CA VAL A 96 1.30 -6.84 -6.29
C VAL A 96 0.04 -6.24 -6.92
N THR A 97 -0.84 -5.73 -6.06
CA THR A 97 -2.05 -4.98 -6.46
C THR A 97 -2.01 -3.58 -5.87
N ILE A 98 -2.25 -2.58 -6.69
CA ILE A 98 -2.44 -1.20 -6.23
C ILE A 98 -3.73 -0.63 -6.80
N TYR A 99 -4.40 0.16 -5.99
CA TYR A 99 -5.63 0.84 -6.37
C TYR A 99 -5.34 2.27 -6.85
N GLN A 100 -6.39 2.97 -7.26
CA GLN A 100 -6.29 4.34 -7.79
C GLN A 100 -5.66 5.32 -6.78
N ASN A 101 -5.07 6.38 -7.31
CA ASN A 101 -4.45 7.49 -6.56
C ASN A 101 -3.28 7.08 -5.65
N VAL A 102 -2.70 5.90 -5.82
CA VAL A 102 -1.53 5.46 -5.07
C VAL A 102 -0.28 6.19 -5.57
N THR A 103 0.55 6.64 -4.63
CA THR A 103 1.87 7.19 -4.93
C THR A 103 2.98 6.34 -4.31
N LEU A 104 3.90 5.85 -5.13
CA LEU A 104 5.17 5.29 -4.71
C LEU A 104 6.25 6.34 -4.94
N GLY A 105 6.44 7.21 -3.95
CA GLY A 105 7.19 8.48 -4.07
C GLY A 105 8.46 8.55 -3.23
N GLY A 106 9.22 9.63 -3.43
CA GLY A 106 10.32 10.04 -2.55
C GLY A 106 9.82 10.97 -1.45
N THR A 107 10.62 11.13 -0.38
CA THR A 107 10.29 12.02 0.74
C THR A 107 10.90 13.41 0.61
N SER A 108 12.01 13.54 -0.10
CA SER A 108 12.71 14.82 -0.29
C SER A 108 13.37 14.88 -1.65
N PRO A 109 13.30 16.04 -2.35
CA PRO A 109 14.06 16.27 -3.57
C PRO A 109 15.56 16.39 -3.30
N ASP A 110 15.93 16.80 -2.08
CA ASP A 110 17.30 17.19 -1.73
C ASP A 110 18.13 16.08 -1.09
N ASN A 111 17.65 14.83 -1.11
CA ASN A 111 18.42 13.72 -0.57
C ASN A 111 19.79 13.52 -1.27
N GLY A 112 20.19 14.41 -2.19
CA GLY A 112 21.55 14.57 -2.75
C GLY A 112 22.28 13.28 -3.11
N ILE A 113 21.70 12.18 -2.71
CA ILE A 113 22.20 10.82 -2.86
C ILE A 113 21.68 10.31 -4.21
N ALA A 114 22.55 10.29 -5.19
CA ALA A 114 22.32 9.49 -6.39
C ALA A 114 22.08 8.04 -5.93
N GLY A 115 20.82 7.63 -5.80
CA GLY A 115 20.52 6.30 -5.29
C GLY A 115 19.03 6.03 -5.08
N LYS A 116 18.76 5.02 -4.30
CA LYS A 116 17.40 4.58 -3.92
C LYS A 116 16.69 5.65 -3.13
N ARG A 117 15.56 6.17 -3.66
CA ARG A 117 14.71 7.19 -3.01
C ARG A 117 13.22 6.86 -3.02
N HIS A 118 12.85 5.77 -3.67
CA HIS A 118 11.47 5.28 -3.78
C HIS A 118 11.35 3.90 -3.16
N PRO A 119 10.14 3.49 -2.76
CA PRO A 119 9.96 2.25 -2.01
C PRO A 119 10.27 0.98 -2.81
N THR A 120 10.57 -0.07 -2.06
CA THR A 120 10.59 -1.46 -2.53
C THR A 120 9.37 -2.17 -1.99
N ILE A 121 8.54 -2.67 -2.88
CA ILE A 121 7.30 -3.39 -2.57
C ILE A 121 7.55 -4.87 -2.84
N ALA A 122 7.47 -5.71 -1.83
CA ALA A 122 7.66 -7.15 -1.97
C ALA A 122 6.42 -7.85 -2.58
N ASP A 123 6.52 -9.16 -2.78
CA ASP A 123 5.51 -9.95 -3.47
C ASP A 123 4.16 -9.97 -2.73
N GLY A 124 3.07 -10.00 -3.49
CA GLY A 124 1.72 -10.16 -2.98
C GLY A 124 1.19 -9.00 -2.12
N VAL A 125 1.87 -7.85 -2.12
CA VAL A 125 1.42 -6.66 -1.39
C VAL A 125 0.16 -6.08 -2.04
N ILE A 126 -0.75 -5.59 -1.20
CA ILE A 126 -1.94 -4.85 -1.64
C ILE A 126 -1.88 -3.44 -1.06
N ILE A 127 -2.00 -2.43 -1.94
CA ILE A 127 -1.99 -1.01 -1.55
C ILE A 127 -3.32 -0.39 -1.92
N GLY A 128 -4.06 0.03 -0.88
CA GLY A 128 -5.38 0.63 -0.99
C GLY A 128 -5.37 2.01 -1.65
N SER A 129 -6.54 2.42 -2.12
CA SER A 129 -6.75 3.66 -2.87
C SER A 129 -6.23 4.90 -2.10
N GLY A 130 -5.57 5.81 -2.81
CA GLY A 130 -5.07 7.05 -2.24
C GLY A 130 -3.87 6.92 -1.31
N ALA A 131 -3.37 5.72 -1.05
CA ALA A 131 -2.24 5.51 -0.15
C ALA A 131 -0.95 6.13 -0.70
N GLN A 132 -0.16 6.71 0.20
CA GLN A 132 1.12 7.34 -0.11
C GLN A 132 2.24 6.52 0.55
N VAL A 133 3.06 5.85 -0.25
CA VAL A 133 4.22 5.08 0.24
C VAL A 133 5.47 5.85 -0.15
N LEU A 134 6.14 6.44 0.83
CA LEU A 134 7.12 7.49 0.61
C LEU A 134 8.49 7.15 1.19
N GLY A 135 9.52 7.35 0.40
CA GLY A 135 10.92 7.16 0.78
C GLY A 135 11.49 5.80 0.34
N PRO A 136 12.77 5.55 0.60
CA PRO A 136 13.46 4.31 0.25
C PRO A 136 13.15 3.17 1.22
N ILE A 137 11.88 3.05 1.59
CA ILE A 137 11.37 2.08 2.56
C ILE A 137 11.08 0.73 1.91
N HIS A 138 11.01 -0.30 2.74
CA HIS A 138 10.63 -1.65 2.35
C HIS A 138 9.25 -2.02 2.86
N VAL A 139 8.37 -2.50 1.95
CA VAL A 139 7.08 -3.06 2.30
C VAL A 139 7.17 -4.58 2.14
N GLY A 140 7.11 -5.30 3.26
CA GLY A 140 7.27 -6.74 3.33
C GLY A 140 6.20 -7.51 2.57
N ALA A 141 6.52 -8.75 2.21
CA ALA A 141 5.64 -9.60 1.41
C ALA A 141 4.25 -9.75 2.05
N ARG A 142 3.21 -9.80 1.21
CA ARG A 142 1.81 -9.96 1.64
C ARG A 142 1.30 -8.89 2.62
N ALA A 143 2.05 -7.81 2.83
CA ALA A 143 1.57 -6.68 3.62
C ALA A 143 0.38 -5.99 2.93
N ARG A 144 -0.43 -5.32 3.72
CA ARG A 144 -1.60 -4.57 3.26
C ARG A 144 -1.51 -3.13 3.73
N VAL A 145 -1.64 -2.21 2.81
CA VAL A 145 -1.70 -0.77 3.11
C VAL A 145 -3.12 -0.30 2.87
N GLY A 146 -3.75 0.22 3.91
CA GLY A 146 -5.13 0.70 3.86
C GLY A 146 -5.29 1.95 2.98
N ALA A 147 -6.52 2.22 2.58
CA ALA A 147 -6.83 3.41 1.79
C ALA A 147 -6.41 4.70 2.52
N ASN A 148 -5.88 5.66 1.77
CA ASN A 148 -5.39 6.96 2.26
C ASN A 148 -4.32 6.88 3.37
N ALA A 149 -3.70 5.73 3.58
CA ALA A 149 -2.61 5.61 4.54
C ALA A 149 -1.33 6.30 4.03
N VAL A 150 -0.54 6.90 4.92
CA VAL A 150 0.75 7.52 4.61
C VAL A 150 1.87 6.72 5.27
N VAL A 151 2.55 5.89 4.48
CA VAL A 151 3.63 4.99 4.93
C VAL A 151 4.98 5.66 4.67
N THR A 152 5.74 5.89 5.75
CA THR A 152 7.06 6.54 5.71
C THR A 152 8.14 5.72 6.43
N ARG A 153 7.84 4.48 6.81
CA ARG A 153 8.74 3.54 7.49
C ARG A 153 8.54 2.14 6.95
N ASP A 154 9.53 1.30 7.16
CA ASP A 154 9.45 -0.10 6.75
C ASP A 154 8.21 -0.80 7.34
N VAL A 155 7.63 -1.67 6.53
CA VAL A 155 6.43 -2.44 6.86
C VAL A 155 6.83 -3.91 6.96
N PRO A 156 6.58 -4.58 8.08
CA PRO A 156 6.83 -6.01 8.22
C PRO A 156 6.00 -6.85 7.24
N GLU A 157 6.47 -8.07 6.98
CA GLU A 157 5.73 -9.06 6.20
C GLU A 157 4.35 -9.33 6.82
N GLY A 158 3.31 -9.39 5.98
CA GLY A 158 1.93 -9.67 6.37
C GLY A 158 1.26 -8.59 7.21
N ALA A 159 1.95 -7.50 7.57
CA ALA A 159 1.38 -6.45 8.40
C ALA A 159 0.28 -5.68 7.66
N VAL A 160 -0.70 -5.18 8.41
CA VAL A 160 -1.74 -4.27 7.93
C VAL A 160 -1.46 -2.88 8.48
N MET A 161 -1.26 -1.91 7.59
CA MET A 161 -0.90 -0.53 7.92
C MET A 161 -2.05 0.41 7.57
N VAL A 162 -2.48 1.25 8.51
CA VAL A 162 -3.54 2.25 8.29
C VAL A 162 -3.21 3.57 8.97
N GLY A 163 -3.83 4.65 8.50
CA GLY A 163 -3.77 5.98 9.11
C GLY A 163 -2.65 6.88 8.58
N ILE A 164 -2.54 8.08 9.19
CA ILE A 164 -1.60 9.15 8.81
C ILE A 164 -0.90 9.67 10.07
N PRO A 165 0.41 9.40 10.30
CA PRO A 165 1.22 8.39 9.59
C PRO A 165 0.69 6.98 9.84
N ALA A 166 0.92 6.08 8.89
CA ALA A 166 0.41 4.72 8.96
C ALA A 166 1.00 3.96 10.16
N ARG A 167 0.14 3.23 10.86
CA ARG A 167 0.47 2.37 12.00
C ARG A 167 -0.02 0.94 11.73
N PRO A 168 0.67 -0.08 12.24
CA PRO A 168 0.15 -1.44 12.19
C PRO A 168 -1.15 -1.53 12.99
N THR A 169 -2.12 -2.29 12.48
CA THR A 169 -3.31 -2.64 13.23
C THR A 169 -3.00 -3.80 14.19
N LEU A 170 -3.76 -3.89 15.27
CA LEU A 170 -3.69 -5.00 16.22
C LEU A 170 -4.45 -6.25 15.73
N VAL A 171 -5.06 -6.17 14.55
CA VAL A 171 -5.82 -7.29 13.98
C VAL A 171 -4.85 -8.35 13.48
N ASP A 172 -5.13 -9.61 13.83
CA ASP A 172 -4.38 -10.75 13.33
C ASP A 172 -4.55 -10.86 11.80
N SER A 173 -3.47 -10.60 11.07
CA SER A 173 -3.45 -10.61 9.62
C SER A 173 -3.60 -12.01 9.02
N THR A 174 -3.43 -13.08 9.81
CA THR A 174 -3.46 -14.47 9.32
C THR A 174 -4.83 -14.86 8.77
N ALA A 175 -5.91 -14.30 9.32
CA ALA A 175 -7.28 -14.51 8.83
C ALA A 175 -7.52 -13.94 7.42
N TYR A 176 -6.74 -12.90 7.06
CA TYR A 176 -6.91 -12.18 5.78
C TYR A 176 -5.90 -12.62 4.71
N GLN A 177 -4.95 -13.48 5.03
CA GLN A 177 -3.96 -13.97 4.06
C GLN A 177 -4.54 -14.99 3.06
N ARG A 178 -5.69 -15.60 3.36
CA ARG A 178 -6.30 -16.66 2.55
C ARG A 178 -7.18 -16.13 1.43
N ASP A 179 -7.81 -14.97 1.64
CA ASP A 179 -8.76 -14.41 0.69
C ASP A 179 -8.29 -13.03 0.22
N PHE A 180 -8.51 -12.74 -1.07
CA PHE A 180 -8.29 -11.40 -1.59
C PHE A 180 -9.31 -10.45 -0.97
N VAL A 181 -8.85 -9.53 -0.13
CA VAL A 181 -9.67 -8.46 0.43
C VAL A 181 -9.31 -7.16 -0.28
N PRO A 182 -10.24 -6.59 -1.06
CA PRO A 182 -10.04 -5.31 -1.74
C PRO A 182 -9.60 -4.21 -0.76
N TYR A 183 -8.80 -3.25 -1.26
CA TYR A 183 -8.32 -2.07 -0.54
C TYR A 183 -7.35 -2.32 0.63
N GLY A 184 -6.91 -3.56 0.85
CA GLY A 184 -5.97 -3.88 1.92
C GLY A 184 -6.48 -3.61 3.33
N THR A 185 -7.77 -3.34 3.48
CA THR A 185 -8.42 -3.04 4.75
C THR A 185 -9.47 -4.10 5.07
N PRO A 186 -9.39 -4.77 6.23
CA PRO A 186 -10.40 -5.72 6.65
C PRO A 186 -11.75 -5.03 6.86
N CYS A 187 -12.83 -5.52 6.23
CA CYS A 187 -14.12 -4.83 6.17
C CYS A 187 -15.00 -4.93 7.42
N ARG A 188 -14.66 -5.68 8.46
CA ARG A 188 -15.64 -5.98 9.52
C ARG A 188 -15.41 -5.40 10.91
N GLU A 189 -14.20 -5.00 11.32
CA GLU A 189 -13.97 -4.52 12.70
C GLU A 189 -12.71 -3.65 12.84
N MET A 190 -12.47 -2.73 11.91
CA MET A 190 -11.32 -1.84 12.10
C MET A 190 -11.72 -0.59 12.84
N LEU A 191 -11.47 -0.64 14.14
CA LEU A 191 -11.21 0.58 14.87
C LEU A 191 -9.87 1.16 14.37
N ASP A 192 -9.87 2.43 13.96
CA ASP A 192 -8.67 3.19 13.72
C ASP A 192 -7.67 2.97 14.87
N PRO A 193 -6.37 2.75 14.61
CA PRO A 193 -5.38 2.53 15.66
C PRO A 193 -5.36 3.60 16.77
N GLN A 194 -5.74 4.83 16.43
CA GLN A 194 -5.91 5.88 17.44
C GLN A 194 -7.13 5.62 18.32
N THR A 195 -8.23 5.19 17.75
CA THR A 195 -9.43 4.82 18.49
C THR A 195 -9.17 3.63 19.41
N GLN A 196 -8.46 2.59 18.93
CA GLN A 196 -8.04 1.46 19.77
C GLN A 196 -7.17 1.92 20.95
N LYS A 197 -6.23 2.83 20.71
CA LYS A 197 -5.37 3.38 21.78
C LYS A 197 -6.17 4.22 22.77
N ILE A 198 -7.17 4.97 22.30
CA ILE A 198 -8.07 5.74 23.16
C ILE A 198 -8.89 4.81 24.05
N GLU A 199 -9.43 3.72 23.51
CA GLU A 199 -10.19 2.75 24.30
C GLU A 199 -9.32 2.05 25.35
N LEU A 200 -8.09 1.65 24.99
CA LEU A 200 -7.13 1.09 25.96
C LEU A 200 -6.82 2.10 27.07
N LEU A 201 -6.54 3.34 26.74
CA LEU A 201 -6.29 4.40 27.73
C LEU A 201 -7.51 4.69 28.62
N ARG A 202 -8.72 4.60 28.09
CA ARG A 202 -9.97 4.72 28.87
C ARG A 202 -10.08 3.57 29.88
N CYS A 203 -9.85 2.33 29.46
CA CYS A 203 -9.86 1.18 30.36
C CYS A 203 -8.81 1.29 31.47
N GLU A 204 -7.60 1.76 31.15
CA GLU A 204 -6.54 1.99 32.13
C GLU A 204 -6.93 3.11 33.12
N LEU A 205 -7.51 4.19 32.62
CA LEU A 205 -7.97 5.30 33.46
C LEU A 205 -9.09 4.88 34.42
N GLU A 206 -10.05 4.08 33.94
CA GLU A 206 -11.11 3.54 34.78
C GLU A 206 -10.58 2.58 35.86
N ALA A 207 -9.60 1.74 35.51
CA ALA A 207 -8.95 0.86 36.46
C ALA A 207 -8.18 1.64 37.53
N LEU A 208 -7.44 2.68 37.14
CA LEU A 208 -6.76 3.59 38.07
C LEU A 208 -7.73 4.31 38.98
N ARG A 209 -8.84 4.80 38.44
CA ARG A 209 -9.90 5.48 39.21
C ARG A 209 -10.49 4.56 40.28
N ARG A 210 -10.85 3.31 39.94
CA ARG A 210 -11.36 2.34 40.92
C ARG A 210 -10.33 2.04 42.02
N ARG A 211 -9.04 1.94 41.70
CA ARG A 211 -7.97 1.72 42.68
C ARG A 211 -7.81 2.95 43.59
N PHE A 212 -7.93 4.14 43.06
CA PHE A 212 -7.87 5.38 43.80
C PHE A 212 -9.07 5.50 44.79
N ASP A 213 -10.28 5.25 44.28
CA ASP A 213 -11.50 5.31 45.08
C ASP A 213 -11.46 4.29 46.23
N ALA A 214 -10.94 3.07 45.97
CA ALA A 214 -10.76 2.06 47.02
C ALA A 214 -9.73 2.49 48.06
N ALA A 215 -8.61 3.09 47.64
CA ALA A 215 -7.60 3.58 48.57
C ALA A 215 -8.09 4.74 49.45
N VAL A 216 -8.88 5.62 48.89
CA VAL A 216 -9.52 6.72 49.64
C VAL A 216 -10.50 6.16 50.69
N ALA A 217 -11.34 5.19 50.31
CA ALA A 217 -12.28 4.57 51.22
C ALA A 217 -11.56 3.84 52.37
N GLU A 218 -10.47 3.14 52.10
CA GLU A 218 -9.62 2.48 53.12
C GLU A 218 -9.02 3.51 54.10
N GLU A 219 -8.61 4.68 53.59
CA GLU A 219 -8.01 5.73 54.43
C GLU A 219 -9.07 6.41 55.30
N GLU A 220 -10.28 6.63 54.76
CA GLU A 220 -11.43 7.15 55.51
C GLU A 220 -11.84 6.18 56.64
N GLU A 221 -11.95 4.88 56.34
CA GLU A 221 -12.22 3.85 57.38
C GLU A 221 -11.15 3.79 58.47
N ARG A 222 -9.87 4.00 58.14
CA ARG A 222 -8.80 4.07 59.14
C ARG A 222 -8.92 5.29 60.05
N ARG A 223 -9.31 6.43 59.48
CA ARG A 223 -9.55 7.66 60.27
C ARG A 223 -10.70 7.52 61.24
N ASP A 224 -11.80 6.88 60.84
CA ASP A 224 -12.97 6.69 61.64
C ASP A 224 -12.75 5.66 62.79
N ARG A 225 -11.69 4.81 62.70
CA ARG A 225 -11.33 3.84 63.75
C ARG A 225 -10.28 4.35 64.71
N ALA A 226 -9.70 5.52 64.53
CA ALA A 226 -8.64 6.13 65.36
C ALA A 226 -9.20 7.23 66.26
#